data_ad91ed8e2ea6ba28304b1c00756c3001
#
_entry.id   ad91ed8e2ea6ba28304b1c00756c3001
#
_cell.length_a   1.000
_cell.length_b   1.000
_cell.length_c   1.000
_cell.angle_alpha   90.00
_cell.angle_beta   90.00
_cell.angle_gamma   90.00
#
_symmetry.space_group_name_H-M   'P 1'
#
loop_
_entity.id
_entity.type
_entity.pdbx_description
1 polymer ?
#
loop_
_entity_poly.entity_id
_entity_poly.type
_entity_poly.pdbx_seq_one_letter_code
_entity_poly.pdbx_strand_id
1 'polypeptide(L)'
;MEINIIGAESLGVRSMACLVRTGARLILIDPGVALAPHRFGFPPHPGEIKRAALIRQQILNHLPQITDIIISHFHGDHTPLKKPDPFQIPLIDFKNRLGTSRIYIKSNQGNTSLMNYRYSEFVAEFASQIIIADRHTEPGLEFSAPVPHGEPHQGTVLMTKITDQTGVFVHASDIQLLNETAINALLVWPPDILFVAGPPIYLPQLSPAQLNRAFENAIQLARVTKTLILDHHLLRSTSGLRWLAQLRQ
;
A
#
# COMPACT_ATOMS: atom_id res chain seq x y z
N MET A 1 15.35 12.19 4.33
CA MET A 1 14.53 10.98 4.09
C MET A 1 14.89 10.40 2.74
N GLU A 2 15.09 9.08 2.67
CA GLU A 2 15.28 8.34 1.42
C GLU A 2 14.07 7.40 1.26
N ILE A 3 13.41 7.45 0.10
CA ILE A 3 12.21 6.68 -0.19
C ILE A 3 12.52 5.77 -1.38
N ASN A 4 12.36 4.45 -1.19
CA ASN A 4 12.57 3.45 -2.24
C ASN A 4 11.29 2.63 -2.40
N ILE A 5 10.60 2.79 -3.53
CA ILE A 5 9.46 1.95 -3.91
C ILE A 5 10.01 0.62 -4.44
N ILE A 6 9.87 -0.44 -3.64
CA ILE A 6 10.41 -1.76 -3.95
C ILE A 6 9.48 -2.51 -4.92
N GLY A 7 8.16 -2.42 -4.68
CA GLY A 7 7.15 -3.10 -5.46
C GLY A 7 6.00 -2.17 -5.84
N ALA A 8 5.60 -2.22 -7.10
CA ALA A 8 4.50 -1.45 -7.65
C ALA A 8 3.99 -2.08 -8.95
N GLU A 9 2.79 -1.75 -9.41
CA GLU A 9 2.26 -2.24 -10.69
C GLU A 9 3.16 -1.79 -11.86
N SER A 10 3.66 -0.55 -11.83
CA SER A 10 4.64 -0.04 -12.82
C SER A 10 5.97 -0.80 -12.79
N LEU A 11 6.28 -1.51 -11.74
CA LEU A 11 7.46 -2.37 -11.60
C LEU A 11 7.15 -3.84 -11.96
N GLY A 12 5.94 -4.13 -12.47
CA GLY A 12 5.54 -5.44 -12.98
C GLY A 12 5.00 -6.40 -11.92
N VAL A 13 4.53 -5.91 -10.78
CA VAL A 13 3.90 -6.72 -9.72
C VAL A 13 2.76 -5.97 -9.05
N ARG A 14 1.80 -6.71 -8.48
CA ARG A 14 0.86 -6.14 -7.52
C ARG A 14 1.56 -5.97 -6.18
N SER A 15 1.78 -4.72 -5.80
CA SER A 15 2.43 -4.38 -4.54
C SER A 15 2.36 -2.86 -4.33
N MET A 16 2.52 -2.41 -3.12
CA MET A 16 2.88 -1.04 -2.75
C MET A 16 4.03 -1.04 -1.72
N ALA A 17 4.90 -2.05 -1.80
CA ALA A 17 6.02 -2.19 -0.88
C ALA A 17 6.98 -1.01 -1.01
N CYS A 18 7.18 -0.30 0.10
CA CYS A 18 8.01 0.88 0.16
C CYS A 18 8.98 0.81 1.34
N LEU A 19 10.26 1.08 1.10
CA LEU A 19 11.28 1.21 2.12
C LEU A 19 11.59 2.69 2.33
N VAL A 20 11.45 3.16 3.57
CA VAL A 20 11.74 4.55 3.94
C VAL A 20 12.84 4.58 4.99
N ARG A 21 13.93 5.28 4.68
CA ARG A 21 15.02 5.54 5.61
C ARG A 21 14.94 6.96 6.12
N THR A 22 14.85 7.13 7.42
CA THR A 22 15.06 8.40 8.13
C THR A 22 16.35 8.34 8.93
N GLY A 23 16.73 9.42 9.62
CA GLY A 23 17.96 9.41 10.45
C GLY A 23 17.94 8.35 11.57
N ALA A 24 16.77 7.96 12.08
CA ALA A 24 16.62 7.05 13.22
C ALA A 24 15.98 5.71 12.86
N ARG A 25 15.34 5.57 11.69
CA ARG A 25 14.50 4.41 11.35
C ARG A 25 14.75 3.90 9.95
N LEU A 26 14.59 2.60 9.79
CA LEU A 26 14.42 1.92 8.50
C LEU A 26 13.05 1.25 8.51
N ILE A 27 12.11 1.86 7.80
CA ILE A 27 10.68 1.51 7.82
C ILE A 27 10.33 0.76 6.54
N LEU A 28 9.71 -0.40 6.67
CA LEU A 28 9.18 -1.16 5.53
C LEU A 28 7.64 -1.14 5.58
N ILE A 29 7.03 -0.53 4.57
CA ILE A 29 5.58 -0.37 4.45
C ILE A 29 5.05 -1.40 3.46
N ASP A 30 3.95 -2.05 3.80
CA ASP A 30 3.22 -3.02 2.97
C ASP A 30 4.13 -4.06 2.30
N PRO A 31 4.84 -4.90 3.08
CA PRO A 31 5.81 -5.87 2.58
C PRO A 31 5.14 -7.08 1.92
N GLY A 32 4.22 -6.84 1.00
CA GLY A 32 3.52 -7.85 0.22
C GLY A 32 3.85 -7.75 -1.26
N VAL A 33 3.70 -8.85 -1.97
CA VAL A 33 3.79 -8.94 -3.42
C VAL A 33 2.85 -10.02 -3.92
N ALA A 34 2.20 -9.79 -5.06
CA ALA A 34 1.34 -10.76 -5.71
C ALA A 34 1.37 -10.58 -7.23
N LEU A 35 0.82 -11.56 -7.95
CA LEU A 35 0.44 -11.45 -9.36
C LEU A 35 -1.04 -11.82 -9.49
N ALA A 36 -1.70 -11.34 -10.56
CA ALA A 36 -2.99 -11.87 -10.92
C ALA A 36 -2.82 -13.30 -11.46
N PRO A 37 -3.48 -14.32 -10.87
CA PRO A 37 -3.37 -15.68 -11.39
C PRO A 37 -3.84 -15.79 -12.86
N HIS A 38 -4.84 -14.97 -13.22
CA HIS A 38 -5.29 -14.78 -14.59
C HIS A 38 -5.64 -13.30 -14.80
N ARG A 39 -5.15 -12.73 -15.90
CA ARG A 39 -5.48 -11.37 -16.33
C ARG A 39 -5.93 -11.42 -17.78
N PHE A 40 -7.15 -10.98 -18.06
CA PHE A 40 -7.76 -11.06 -19.40
C PHE A 40 -7.75 -12.48 -20.01
N GLY A 41 -7.89 -13.52 -19.17
CA GLY A 41 -7.86 -14.92 -19.59
C GLY A 41 -6.46 -15.53 -19.73
N PHE A 42 -5.39 -14.77 -19.50
CA PHE A 42 -4.01 -15.25 -19.58
C PHE A 42 -3.37 -15.44 -18.19
N PRO A 43 -2.52 -16.46 -18.01
CA PRO A 43 -1.66 -16.59 -16.84
C PRO A 43 -0.61 -15.47 -16.83
N PRO A 44 0.07 -15.23 -15.69
CA PRO A 44 1.16 -14.27 -15.62
C PRO A 44 2.26 -14.59 -16.63
N HIS A 45 2.79 -13.56 -17.26
CA HIS A 45 3.91 -13.71 -18.18
C HIS A 45 5.17 -14.16 -17.41
N PRO A 46 6.06 -15.03 -18.00
CA PRO A 46 7.29 -15.47 -17.32
C PRO A 46 8.15 -14.32 -16.79
N GLY A 47 8.16 -13.17 -17.46
CA GLY A 47 8.83 -11.96 -17.01
C GLY A 47 8.25 -11.38 -15.71
N GLU A 48 6.91 -11.39 -15.57
CA GLU A 48 6.23 -10.95 -14.33
C GLU A 48 6.54 -11.92 -13.17
N ILE A 49 6.53 -13.23 -13.43
CA ILE A 49 6.87 -14.26 -12.44
C ILE A 49 8.30 -14.05 -11.94
N LYS A 50 9.25 -13.85 -12.85
CA LYS A 50 10.65 -13.55 -12.50
C LYS A 50 10.77 -12.27 -11.69
N ARG A 51 10.02 -11.22 -12.07
CA ARG A 51 10.03 -9.95 -11.37
C ARG A 51 9.44 -10.07 -9.97
N ALA A 52 8.32 -10.76 -9.80
CA ALA A 52 7.73 -11.03 -8.50
C ALA A 52 8.69 -11.78 -7.55
N ALA A 53 9.40 -12.78 -8.07
CA ALA A 53 10.41 -13.51 -7.31
C ALA A 53 11.58 -12.61 -6.86
N LEU A 54 12.04 -11.70 -7.72
CA LEU A 54 13.10 -10.73 -7.38
C LEU A 54 12.63 -9.74 -6.31
N ILE A 55 11.44 -9.18 -6.44
CA ILE A 55 10.88 -8.23 -5.47
C ILE A 55 10.63 -8.93 -4.13
N ARG A 56 10.07 -10.15 -4.14
CA ARG A 56 9.93 -10.97 -2.92
C ARG A 56 11.26 -11.15 -2.21
N GLN A 57 12.32 -11.54 -2.95
CA GLN A 57 13.64 -11.71 -2.37
C GLN A 57 14.22 -10.40 -1.83
N GLN A 58 14.00 -9.29 -2.53
CA GLN A 58 14.43 -7.97 -2.10
C GLN A 58 13.75 -7.56 -0.77
N ILE A 59 12.43 -7.72 -0.66
CA ILE A 59 11.68 -7.49 0.58
C ILE A 59 12.27 -8.33 1.72
N LEU A 60 12.43 -9.65 1.51
CA LEU A 60 12.94 -10.57 2.53
C LEU A 60 14.39 -10.27 2.95
N ASN A 61 15.22 -9.77 2.05
CA ASN A 61 16.61 -9.41 2.34
C ASN A 61 16.75 -8.15 3.20
N HIS A 62 15.76 -7.26 3.18
CA HIS A 62 15.76 -6.08 4.05
C HIS A 62 15.36 -6.40 5.49
N LEU A 63 14.57 -7.44 5.74
CA LEU A 63 13.96 -7.73 7.03
C LEU A 63 14.93 -7.74 8.24
N PRO A 64 16.16 -8.28 8.14
CA PRO A 64 17.07 -8.29 9.29
C PRO A 64 17.50 -6.91 9.79
N GLN A 65 17.36 -5.87 8.96
CA GLN A 65 17.81 -4.51 9.27
C GLN A 65 16.63 -3.56 9.57
N ILE A 66 15.39 -4.00 9.33
CA ILE A 66 14.20 -3.17 9.52
C ILE A 66 13.99 -2.86 10.99
N THR A 67 13.75 -1.60 11.30
CA THR A 67 13.37 -1.17 12.65
C THR A 67 11.85 -1.20 12.86
N ASP A 68 11.11 -0.88 11.81
CA ASP A 68 9.65 -0.72 11.86
C ASP A 68 8.99 -1.31 10.61
N ILE A 69 7.95 -2.10 10.81
CA ILE A 69 7.10 -2.62 9.75
C ILE A 69 5.73 -1.97 9.86
N ILE A 70 5.13 -1.63 8.73
CA ILE A 70 3.79 -1.07 8.68
C ILE A 70 2.95 -1.91 7.73
N ILE A 71 1.80 -2.40 8.23
CA ILE A 71 0.79 -3.10 7.45
C ILE A 71 -0.45 -2.23 7.38
N SER A 72 -0.70 -1.65 6.22
CA SER A 72 -1.84 -0.77 6.00
C SER A 72 -3.17 -1.50 6.03
N HIS A 73 -3.19 -2.73 5.50
CA HIS A 73 -4.34 -3.64 5.48
C HIS A 73 -3.93 -5.07 5.10
N PHE A 74 -4.90 -6.01 5.12
CA PHE A 74 -4.60 -7.44 5.02
C PHE A 74 -4.94 -8.05 3.65
N HIS A 75 -4.71 -7.33 2.54
CA HIS A 75 -4.66 -7.93 1.20
C HIS A 75 -3.28 -8.59 0.96
N GLY A 76 -3.25 -9.66 0.15
CA GLY A 76 -2.05 -10.49 0.01
C GLY A 76 -0.93 -9.85 -0.82
N ASP A 77 -1.20 -8.75 -1.49
CA ASP A 77 -0.23 -7.89 -2.17
C ASP A 77 0.34 -6.80 -1.25
N HIS A 78 -0.14 -6.69 0.01
CA HIS A 78 0.34 -5.75 1.04
C HIS A 78 0.94 -6.44 2.26
N THR A 79 0.59 -7.70 2.52
CA THR A 79 1.05 -8.43 3.72
C THR A 79 1.46 -9.86 3.39
N PRO A 80 2.46 -10.42 4.10
CA PRO A 80 2.75 -11.86 4.06
C PRO A 80 1.57 -12.68 4.55
N LEU A 81 1.38 -13.89 3.99
CA LEU A 81 0.25 -14.76 4.27
C LEU A 81 0.66 -16.13 4.80
N LYS A 82 -0.14 -16.69 5.70
CA LYS A 82 0.04 -18.07 6.18
C LYS A 82 -0.27 -19.11 5.10
N LYS A 83 -1.23 -18.79 4.24
CA LYS A 83 -1.60 -19.60 3.06
C LYS A 83 -1.43 -18.76 1.80
N PRO A 84 -0.18 -18.52 1.35
CA PRO A 84 0.08 -17.76 0.13
C PRO A 84 -0.22 -18.59 -1.12
N ASP A 85 -0.52 -17.89 -2.20
CA ASP A 85 -0.35 -18.47 -3.54
C ASP A 85 1.15 -18.48 -3.94
N PRO A 86 1.53 -19.07 -5.08
CA PRO A 86 2.96 -19.17 -5.48
C PRO A 86 3.68 -17.82 -5.67
N PHE A 87 2.94 -16.74 -5.82
CA PHE A 87 3.48 -15.40 -6.11
C PHE A 87 3.58 -14.50 -4.86
N GLN A 88 2.94 -14.90 -3.77
CA GLN A 88 2.88 -14.14 -2.51
C GLN A 88 4.03 -14.52 -1.57
N ILE A 89 4.22 -13.73 -0.51
CA ILE A 89 5.23 -14.00 0.52
C ILE A 89 4.64 -14.91 1.59
N PRO A 90 5.24 -16.09 1.85
CA PRO A 90 4.87 -16.92 2.98
C PRO A 90 5.16 -16.22 4.32
N LEU A 91 4.21 -16.27 5.25
CA LEU A 91 4.36 -15.68 6.58
C LEU A 91 5.56 -16.29 7.35
N ILE A 92 5.83 -17.57 7.14
CA ILE A 92 6.95 -18.27 7.76
C ILE A 92 8.31 -17.74 7.27
N ASP A 93 8.44 -17.45 5.97
CA ASP A 93 9.68 -16.90 5.41
C ASP A 93 9.93 -15.49 5.93
N PHE A 94 8.86 -14.72 6.11
CA PHE A 94 8.90 -13.38 6.69
C PHE A 94 9.34 -13.45 8.17
N LYS A 95 8.67 -14.28 8.99
CA LYS A 95 8.98 -14.48 10.40
C LYS A 95 10.43 -14.90 10.63
N ASN A 96 10.92 -15.87 9.87
CA ASN A 96 12.26 -16.41 10.05
C ASN A 96 13.39 -15.41 9.75
N ARG A 97 13.07 -14.29 9.08
CA ARG A 97 14.04 -13.26 8.72
C ARG A 97 13.86 -11.96 9.51
N LEU A 98 12.71 -11.80 10.14
CA LEU A 98 12.38 -10.61 10.92
C LEU A 98 13.20 -10.59 12.22
N GLY A 99 13.84 -9.45 12.50
CA GLY A 99 14.51 -9.18 13.77
C GLY A 99 13.53 -8.74 14.87
N THR A 100 13.97 -7.83 15.71
CA THR A 100 13.21 -7.25 16.84
C THR A 100 12.38 -6.02 16.43
N SER A 101 11.96 -5.94 15.18
CA SER A 101 11.22 -4.81 14.63
C SER A 101 9.89 -4.61 15.34
N ARG A 102 9.46 -3.35 15.46
CA ARG A 102 8.07 -3.01 15.82
C ARG A 102 7.18 -3.20 14.61
N ILE A 103 5.96 -3.69 14.81
CA ILE A 103 5.01 -3.95 13.73
C ILE A 103 3.75 -3.13 13.98
N TYR A 104 3.57 -2.08 13.20
CA TYR A 104 2.38 -1.24 13.21
C TYR A 104 1.36 -1.82 12.25
N ILE A 105 0.19 -2.14 12.75
CA ILE A 105 -0.89 -2.69 11.93
C ILE A 105 -2.18 -1.91 12.10
N LYS A 106 -2.99 -1.88 11.06
CA LYS A 106 -4.38 -1.46 11.15
C LYS A 106 -5.14 -2.43 12.07
N SER A 107 -6.05 -1.90 12.90
CA SER A 107 -7.00 -2.75 13.63
C SER A 107 -7.90 -3.56 12.68
N ASN A 108 -8.72 -4.43 13.22
CA ASN A 108 -9.71 -5.18 12.43
C ASN A 108 -10.96 -4.35 12.05
N GLN A 109 -11.03 -3.07 12.46
CA GLN A 109 -12.16 -2.19 12.14
C GLN A 109 -12.33 -2.04 10.63
N GLY A 110 -13.54 -2.33 10.13
CA GLY A 110 -13.89 -2.22 8.72
C GLY A 110 -13.22 -3.26 7.81
N ASN A 111 -12.63 -4.31 8.35
CA ASN A 111 -12.11 -5.41 7.55
C ASN A 111 -13.22 -6.24 6.91
N THR A 112 -12.98 -6.76 5.72
CA THR A 112 -13.77 -7.84 5.14
C THR A 112 -13.52 -9.16 5.89
N SER A 113 -14.36 -10.18 5.67
CA SER A 113 -14.17 -11.50 6.30
C SER A 113 -12.79 -12.10 6.00
N LEU A 114 -12.32 -11.97 4.76
CA LEU A 114 -11.00 -12.47 4.36
C LEU A 114 -9.87 -11.67 5.01
N MET A 115 -9.99 -10.35 5.09
CA MET A 115 -9.01 -9.51 5.79
C MET A 115 -8.97 -9.85 7.28
N ASN A 116 -10.12 -10.11 7.92
CA ASN A 116 -10.18 -10.53 9.32
C ASN A 116 -9.50 -11.88 9.57
N TYR A 117 -9.71 -12.83 8.68
CA TYR A 117 -9.02 -14.12 8.75
C TYR A 117 -7.50 -13.94 8.70
N ARG A 118 -6.98 -13.18 7.73
CA ARG A 118 -5.54 -12.90 7.58
C ARG A 118 -4.97 -12.07 8.74
N TYR A 119 -5.73 -11.09 9.22
CA TYR A 119 -5.41 -10.31 10.42
C TYR A 119 -5.19 -11.24 11.62
N SER A 120 -6.13 -12.15 11.89
CA SER A 120 -6.03 -13.07 13.02
C SER A 120 -4.81 -14.00 12.92
N GLU A 121 -4.51 -14.50 11.72
CA GLU A 121 -3.33 -15.34 11.48
C GLU A 121 -2.02 -14.54 11.69
N PHE A 122 -1.97 -13.29 11.23
CA PHE A 122 -0.81 -12.41 11.39
C PHE A 122 -0.60 -12.03 12.86
N VAL A 123 -1.67 -11.61 13.56
CA VAL A 123 -1.62 -11.25 14.98
C VAL A 123 -1.19 -12.43 15.85
N ALA A 124 -1.68 -13.62 15.58
CA ALA A 124 -1.27 -14.83 16.31
C ALA A 124 0.24 -15.11 16.20
N GLU A 125 0.85 -14.74 15.07
CA GLU A 125 2.27 -15.01 14.81
C GLU A 125 3.21 -13.95 15.42
N PHE A 126 2.77 -12.68 15.53
CA PHE A 126 3.62 -11.55 15.92
C PHE A 126 3.10 -10.79 17.14
N ALA A 127 2.27 -11.39 17.99
CA ALA A 127 1.55 -10.72 19.08
C ALA A 127 2.44 -9.79 19.97
N SER A 128 3.67 -10.22 20.27
CA SER A 128 4.59 -9.45 21.12
C SER A 128 5.25 -8.23 20.46
N GLN A 129 5.15 -8.11 19.12
CA GLN A 129 5.78 -7.04 18.35
C GLN A 129 4.74 -6.04 17.80
N ILE A 130 3.44 -6.38 17.91
CA ILE A 130 2.35 -5.61 17.31
C ILE A 130 1.98 -4.38 18.11
N ILE A 131 1.80 -3.28 17.39
CA ILE A 131 1.20 -2.03 17.83
C ILE A 131 0.00 -1.76 16.93
N ILE A 132 -1.20 -1.61 17.52
CA ILE A 132 -2.38 -1.15 16.78
C ILE A 132 -2.18 0.33 16.48
N ALA A 133 -2.15 0.66 15.19
CA ALA A 133 -1.68 1.95 14.73
C ALA A 133 -2.79 2.95 14.38
N ASP A 134 -4.07 2.58 14.53
CA ASP A 134 -5.19 3.49 14.25
C ASP A 134 -5.06 4.78 15.05
N ARG A 135 -4.88 5.94 14.38
CA ARG A 135 -4.64 7.25 14.99
C ARG A 135 -3.40 7.34 15.90
N HIS A 136 -2.52 6.37 15.83
CA HIS A 136 -1.29 6.39 16.62
C HIS A 136 -0.34 7.47 16.09
N THR A 137 0.33 8.15 17.00
CA THR A 137 1.30 9.20 16.69
C THR A 137 2.51 9.08 17.59
N GLU A 138 3.70 9.15 17.00
CA GLU A 138 4.97 9.25 17.71
C GLU A 138 5.95 10.11 16.89
N PRO A 139 7.09 10.52 17.42
CA PRO A 139 8.03 11.39 16.71
C PRO A 139 8.39 10.86 15.31
N GLY A 140 8.07 11.66 14.29
CA GLY A 140 8.32 11.36 12.89
C GLY A 140 7.41 10.33 12.24
N LEU A 141 6.40 9.79 12.95
CA LEU A 141 5.47 8.78 12.43
C LEU A 141 4.05 9.03 12.92
N GLU A 142 3.10 9.14 12.01
CA GLU A 142 1.70 9.41 12.29
C GLU A 142 0.81 8.55 11.39
N PHE A 143 -0.26 8.02 11.96
CA PHE A 143 -1.19 7.15 11.25
C PHE A 143 -2.60 7.74 11.24
N SER A 144 -3.33 7.51 10.15
CA SER A 144 -4.73 7.90 10.05
C SER A 144 -5.63 7.05 10.96
N ALA A 145 -6.90 7.42 11.08
CA ALA A 145 -7.93 6.43 11.34
C ALA A 145 -8.02 5.45 10.16
N PRO A 146 -8.59 4.25 10.32
CA PRO A 146 -8.98 3.41 9.19
C PRO A 146 -9.92 4.18 8.26
N VAL A 147 -9.55 4.30 6.98
CA VAL A 147 -10.33 5.00 5.95
C VAL A 147 -10.79 4.01 4.88
N PRO A 148 -11.90 4.29 4.17
CA PRO A 148 -12.37 3.39 3.12
C PRO A 148 -11.32 3.18 2.02
N HIS A 149 -11.09 1.92 1.66
CA HIS A 149 -10.23 1.50 0.54
C HIS A 149 -10.76 2.06 -0.80
N GLY A 150 -12.05 1.89 -1.02
CA GLY A 150 -12.81 2.39 -2.17
C GLY A 150 -14.30 2.31 -1.83
N GLU A 151 -15.02 1.37 -2.42
CA GLU A 151 -16.42 1.10 -2.04
C GLU A 151 -16.49 0.47 -0.64
N PRO A 152 -17.61 0.67 0.11
CA PRO A 152 -17.72 0.23 1.51
C PRO A 152 -17.45 -1.27 1.74
N HIS A 153 -17.79 -2.13 0.76
CA HIS A 153 -17.60 -3.58 0.85
C HIS A 153 -16.13 -4.03 0.66
N GLN A 154 -15.25 -3.13 0.23
CA GLN A 154 -13.83 -3.45 -0.02
C GLN A 154 -12.98 -3.38 1.25
N GLY A 155 -13.53 -2.85 2.35
CA GLY A 155 -12.83 -2.71 3.61
C GLY A 155 -12.17 -1.36 3.79
N THR A 156 -11.29 -1.28 4.81
CA THR A 156 -10.57 -0.06 5.17
C THR A 156 -9.06 -0.27 5.15
N VAL A 157 -8.33 0.81 4.93
CA VAL A 157 -6.86 0.86 4.96
C VAL A 157 -6.37 1.91 5.96
N LEU A 158 -5.13 1.77 6.38
CA LEU A 158 -4.40 2.74 7.18
C LEU A 158 -3.46 3.55 6.29
N MET A 159 -3.47 4.86 6.42
CA MET A 159 -2.48 5.73 5.78
C MET A 159 -1.37 6.06 6.77
N THR A 160 -0.16 6.24 6.28
CA THR A 160 1.03 6.53 7.07
C THR A 160 1.68 7.81 6.61
N LYS A 161 1.94 8.73 7.56
CA LYS A 161 2.72 9.95 7.34
C LYS A 161 4.07 9.81 8.05
N ILE A 162 5.15 10.05 7.32
CA ILE A 162 6.51 10.03 7.82
C ILE A 162 7.10 11.44 7.66
N THR A 163 7.65 11.98 8.74
CA THR A 163 8.22 13.32 8.76
C THR A 163 9.64 13.28 9.28
N ASP A 164 10.57 13.94 8.59
CA ASP A 164 11.90 14.25 9.10
C ASP A 164 12.34 15.67 8.69
N GLN A 165 13.61 16.02 8.92
CA GLN A 165 14.13 17.33 8.59
C GLN A 165 14.11 17.68 7.09
N THR A 166 13.96 16.68 6.21
CA THR A 166 13.98 16.86 4.75
C THR A 166 12.61 17.01 4.14
N GLY A 167 11.54 16.68 4.88
CA GLY A 167 10.17 16.85 4.41
C GLY A 167 9.18 15.80 4.94
N VAL A 168 8.02 15.74 4.28
CA VAL A 168 6.87 14.90 4.63
C VAL A 168 6.58 13.92 3.49
N PHE A 169 6.60 12.64 3.80
CA PHE A 169 6.14 11.56 2.93
C PHE A 169 4.84 10.96 3.46
N VAL A 170 3.85 10.78 2.58
CA VAL A 170 2.63 10.04 2.91
C VAL A 170 2.51 8.83 1.99
N HIS A 171 2.43 7.66 2.61
CA HIS A 171 2.02 6.41 1.96
C HIS A 171 0.53 6.21 2.23
N ALA A 172 -0.29 6.46 1.22
CA ALA A 172 -1.74 6.39 1.34
C ALA A 172 -2.31 4.98 1.02
N SER A 173 -1.43 4.02 0.72
CA SER A 173 -1.83 2.65 0.41
C SER A 173 -2.88 2.57 -0.72
N ASP A 174 -3.83 1.65 -0.60
CA ASP A 174 -4.84 1.31 -1.60
C ASP A 174 -6.01 2.30 -1.69
N ILE A 175 -5.78 3.59 -1.41
CA ILE A 175 -6.80 4.60 -1.62
C ILE A 175 -7.10 4.75 -3.11
N GLN A 176 -8.35 4.47 -3.49
CA GLN A 176 -8.81 4.47 -4.88
C GLN A 176 -9.25 5.85 -5.39
N LEU A 177 -9.16 6.89 -4.58
CA LEU A 177 -9.62 8.26 -4.88
C LEU A 177 -11.14 8.38 -5.12
N LEU A 178 -11.93 7.40 -4.72
CA LEU A 178 -13.38 7.35 -4.92
C LEU A 178 -14.17 7.85 -3.70
N ASN A 179 -13.54 7.91 -2.52
CA ASN A 179 -14.19 8.18 -1.25
C ASN A 179 -13.72 9.50 -0.65
N GLU A 180 -14.64 10.42 -0.40
CA GLU A 180 -14.37 11.75 0.13
C GLU A 180 -13.75 11.71 1.55
N THR A 181 -14.14 10.76 2.40
CA THR A 181 -13.56 10.64 3.75
C THR A 181 -12.05 10.37 3.68
N ALA A 182 -11.62 9.49 2.76
CA ALA A 182 -10.20 9.22 2.56
C ALA A 182 -9.45 10.42 1.99
N ILE A 183 -10.06 11.14 1.05
CA ILE A 183 -9.47 12.36 0.45
C ILE A 183 -9.34 13.47 1.50
N ASN A 184 -10.39 13.73 2.26
CA ASN A 184 -10.37 14.75 3.33
C ASN A 184 -9.29 14.42 4.39
N ALA A 185 -9.10 13.14 4.71
CA ALA A 185 -8.04 12.72 5.61
C ALA A 185 -6.62 12.96 5.03
N LEU A 186 -6.45 12.85 3.70
CA LEU A 186 -5.19 13.19 3.03
C LEU A 186 -4.94 14.70 2.96
N LEU A 187 -5.99 15.49 2.71
CA LEU A 187 -5.87 16.94 2.58
C LEU A 187 -5.43 17.65 3.87
N VAL A 188 -5.66 17.05 5.05
CA VAL A 188 -5.14 17.58 6.32
C VAL A 188 -3.67 17.24 6.57
N TRP A 189 -3.05 16.44 5.70
CA TRP A 189 -1.65 16.04 5.75
C TRP A 189 -0.89 16.47 4.48
N PRO A 190 -0.75 17.78 4.17
CA PRO A 190 -0.13 18.21 2.92
C PRO A 190 1.31 17.67 2.80
N PRO A 191 1.56 16.64 1.98
CA PRO A 191 2.87 16.01 1.89
C PRO A 191 3.75 16.68 0.84
N ASP A 192 5.07 16.53 0.98
CA ASP A 192 5.99 16.80 -0.13
C ASP A 192 5.87 15.69 -1.19
N ILE A 193 5.75 14.44 -0.75
CA ILE A 193 5.60 13.28 -1.62
C ILE A 193 4.40 12.44 -1.13
N LEU A 194 3.46 12.17 -2.03
CA LEU A 194 2.31 11.30 -1.79
C LEU A 194 2.37 10.08 -2.71
N PHE A 195 2.36 8.88 -2.13
CA PHE A 195 2.26 7.61 -2.86
C PHE A 195 0.90 6.97 -2.59
N VAL A 196 0.10 6.76 -3.63
CA VAL A 196 -1.29 6.28 -3.57
C VAL A 196 -1.65 5.41 -4.76
N ALA A 197 -2.54 4.43 -4.55
CA ALA A 197 -2.90 3.43 -5.57
C ALA A 197 -3.64 4.01 -6.80
N GLY A 198 -4.48 5.02 -6.59
CA GLY A 198 -5.33 5.57 -7.65
C GLY A 198 -6.54 4.70 -8.02
N PRO A 199 -7.44 5.19 -8.89
CA PRO A 199 -8.70 4.54 -9.19
C PRO A 199 -8.53 3.28 -10.06
N PRO A 200 -9.33 2.21 -9.81
CA PRO A 200 -9.32 0.98 -10.60
C PRO A 200 -10.15 1.13 -11.89
N ILE A 201 -9.75 2.02 -12.79
CA ILE A 201 -10.51 2.42 -13.98
C ILE A 201 -10.71 1.29 -15.00
N TYR A 202 -10.07 0.16 -14.83
CA TYR A 202 -10.29 -1.05 -15.63
C TYR A 202 -11.55 -1.82 -15.21
N LEU A 203 -12.18 -1.47 -14.09
CA LEU A 203 -13.38 -2.13 -13.60
C LEU A 203 -14.62 -1.58 -14.31
N PRO A 204 -15.40 -2.42 -15.03
CA PRO A 204 -16.53 -1.97 -15.82
C PRO A 204 -17.70 -1.43 -15.01
N GLN A 205 -17.76 -1.73 -13.71
CA GLN A 205 -18.81 -1.26 -12.81
C GLN A 205 -18.62 0.20 -12.34
N LEU A 206 -17.48 0.82 -12.60
CA LEU A 206 -17.28 2.23 -12.26
C LEU A 206 -18.08 3.13 -13.21
N SER A 207 -18.98 3.92 -12.65
CA SER A 207 -19.76 4.90 -13.40
C SER A 207 -18.90 6.09 -13.88
N PRO A 208 -19.29 6.80 -14.93
CA PRO A 208 -18.63 8.04 -15.34
C PRO A 208 -18.52 9.08 -14.21
N ALA A 209 -19.53 9.17 -13.35
CA ALA A 209 -19.53 10.09 -12.22
C ALA A 209 -18.44 9.72 -11.18
N GLN A 210 -18.23 8.42 -10.91
CA GLN A 210 -17.14 7.97 -10.02
C GLN A 210 -15.77 8.24 -10.65
N LEU A 211 -15.61 8.04 -11.96
CA LEU A 211 -14.36 8.33 -12.66
C LEU A 211 -14.03 9.82 -12.66
N ASN A 212 -15.03 10.70 -12.88
CA ASN A 212 -14.87 12.14 -12.77
C ASN A 212 -14.50 12.58 -11.35
N ARG A 213 -15.17 12.04 -10.34
CA ARG A 213 -14.84 12.30 -8.93
C ARG A 213 -13.40 11.90 -8.60
N ALA A 214 -12.95 10.73 -9.04
CA ALA A 214 -11.57 10.29 -8.83
C ALA A 214 -10.57 11.26 -9.50
N PHE A 215 -10.91 11.80 -10.66
CA PHE A 215 -10.08 12.76 -11.38
C PHE A 215 -10.00 14.11 -10.63
N GLU A 216 -11.13 14.64 -10.19
CA GLU A 216 -11.20 15.86 -9.38
C GLU A 216 -10.42 15.70 -8.06
N ASN A 217 -10.55 14.56 -7.39
CA ASN A 217 -9.81 14.24 -6.18
C ASN A 217 -8.30 14.18 -6.43
N ALA A 218 -7.86 13.59 -7.55
CA ALA A 218 -6.46 13.60 -7.93
C ALA A 218 -5.92 15.02 -8.17
N ILE A 219 -6.71 15.89 -8.81
CA ILE A 219 -6.34 17.30 -9.00
C ILE A 219 -6.22 18.02 -7.64
N GLN A 220 -7.15 17.79 -6.72
CA GLN A 220 -7.08 18.39 -5.38
C GLN A 220 -5.79 17.97 -4.65
N LEU A 221 -5.45 16.68 -4.67
CA LEU A 221 -4.23 16.18 -4.07
C LEU A 221 -2.96 16.72 -4.74
N ALA A 222 -2.95 16.81 -6.08
CA ALA A 222 -1.83 17.36 -6.82
C ALA A 222 -1.55 18.83 -6.49
N ARG A 223 -2.57 19.62 -6.13
CA ARG A 223 -2.42 21.03 -5.73
C ARG A 223 -1.74 21.23 -4.38
N VAL A 224 -1.83 20.25 -3.49
CA VAL A 224 -1.29 20.34 -2.12
C VAL A 224 -0.02 19.49 -1.93
N THR A 225 0.46 18.85 -2.99
CA THR A 225 1.59 17.91 -2.96
C THR A 225 2.63 18.32 -3.99
N LYS A 226 3.94 18.31 -3.63
CA LYS A 226 5.00 18.59 -4.60
C LYS A 226 5.16 17.45 -5.61
N THR A 227 5.01 16.21 -5.16
CA THR A 227 5.11 15.00 -6.00
C THR A 227 3.98 14.04 -5.66
N LEU A 228 3.06 13.83 -6.60
CA LEU A 228 1.99 12.83 -6.50
C LEU A 228 2.38 11.59 -7.33
N ILE A 229 2.54 10.44 -6.69
CA ILE A 229 2.81 9.15 -7.32
C ILE A 229 1.52 8.34 -7.30
N LEU A 230 0.97 8.09 -8.48
CA LEU A 230 -0.20 7.24 -8.71
C LEU A 230 0.24 5.95 -9.40
N ASP A 231 -0.07 4.80 -8.80
CA ASP A 231 0.36 3.49 -9.30
C ASP A 231 -0.72 2.42 -9.08
N HIS A 232 -0.33 1.25 -8.72
CA HIS A 232 -1.10 0.08 -8.27
C HIS A 232 -2.42 -0.11 -9.04
N HIS A 233 -3.59 0.25 -8.48
CA HIS A 233 -4.88 0.06 -9.16
C HIS A 233 -4.97 0.81 -10.49
N LEU A 234 -4.46 2.01 -10.58
CA LEU A 234 -4.55 2.83 -11.78
C LEU A 234 -3.80 2.19 -12.96
N LEU A 235 -2.62 1.61 -12.70
CA LEU A 235 -1.74 1.11 -13.75
C LEU A 235 -1.99 -0.35 -14.15
N ARG A 236 -3.06 -0.98 -13.66
CA ARG A 236 -3.48 -2.34 -14.06
C ARG A 236 -4.03 -2.41 -15.50
N SER A 237 -4.14 -1.29 -16.20
CA SER A 237 -4.56 -1.24 -17.60
C SER A 237 -3.94 -0.06 -18.34
N THR A 238 -3.88 -0.16 -19.67
CA THR A 238 -3.41 0.94 -20.53
C THR A 238 -4.29 2.20 -20.43
N SER A 239 -5.56 2.06 -20.02
CA SER A 239 -6.44 3.20 -19.74
C SER A 239 -5.89 4.07 -18.60
N GLY A 240 -5.19 3.49 -17.62
CA GLY A 240 -4.54 4.22 -16.55
C GLY A 240 -3.45 5.17 -17.04
N LEU A 241 -2.67 4.76 -18.02
CA LEU A 241 -1.64 5.62 -18.62
C LEU A 241 -2.27 6.82 -19.34
N ARG A 242 -3.40 6.63 -20.03
CA ARG A 242 -4.15 7.72 -20.68
C ARG A 242 -4.75 8.68 -19.64
N TRP A 243 -5.29 8.14 -18.56
CA TRP A 243 -5.84 8.92 -17.46
C TRP A 243 -4.75 9.78 -16.78
N LEU A 244 -3.56 9.22 -16.54
CA LEU A 244 -2.41 9.98 -16.04
C LEU A 244 -1.95 11.08 -17.00
N ALA A 245 -1.98 10.81 -18.31
CA ALA A 245 -1.62 11.83 -19.31
C ALA A 245 -2.59 13.02 -19.31
N GLN A 246 -3.89 12.79 -19.04
CA GLN A 246 -4.88 13.85 -18.89
C GLN A 246 -4.65 14.67 -17.59
N LEU A 247 -4.24 14.03 -16.52
CA LEU A 247 -3.98 14.72 -15.24
C LEU A 247 -2.76 15.66 -15.31
N ARG A 248 -1.84 15.46 -16.26
CA ARG A 248 -0.64 16.29 -16.45
C ARG A 248 -0.86 17.55 -17.29
N GLN A 249 -2.03 17.70 -17.90
CA GLN A 249 -2.41 18.87 -18.69
C GLN A 249 -3.04 19.96 -17.81
#